data_91a8e861ad110eb941ad8ddbb8d68ed2
#
_entry.id   91a8e861ad110eb941ad8ddbb8d68ed2
#
_cell.length_a   1.000
_cell.length_b   1.000
_cell.length_c   1.000
_cell.angle_alpha   90.00
_cell.angle_beta   90.00
_cell.angle_gamma   90.00
#
_symmetry.space_group_name_H-M   'P 1'
#
loop_
_entity.id
_entity.type
_entity.pdbx_description
1 polymer ?
#
loop_
_entity_poly.entity_id
_entity_poly.type
_entity_poly.pdbx_seq_one_letter_code
_entity_poly.pdbx_strand_id
1 'polypeptide(L)'
;MDKLRFGRHRKIMPFEPGSVEALREASREKAAALNQHVLGYGAIVEAEWAGAGIAAPDLPAMRKYRLERIRAELKRRDYAGALLYDPVNIRYATDSTNMQPWVAHNPTRHCFVATEGPVVLFDYFSCEHLSDHAGVVDEVRPAVSWMYLYSGELTDRKVRRWAAGIADLVASHGGGNRRIAVDHI
;
A
#
# COMPACT_ATOMS: atom_id res chain seq x y z
N MET A 1 -25.32 44.22 1.87
CA MET A 1 -24.39 43.19 2.38
C MET A 1 -25.13 41.86 2.38
N ASP A 2 -25.00 41.13 1.29
CA ASP A 2 -25.66 39.83 1.12
C ASP A 2 -24.95 38.78 1.95
N LYS A 3 -25.70 38.16 2.88
CA LYS A 3 -25.18 37.03 3.68
C LYS A 3 -25.03 35.82 2.74
N LEU A 4 -23.81 35.43 2.45
CA LEU A 4 -23.49 34.17 1.83
C LEU A 4 -24.21 33.04 2.56
N ARG A 5 -25.28 32.52 1.97
CA ARG A 5 -25.96 31.31 2.44
C ARG A 5 -25.06 30.12 2.08
N PHE A 6 -24.26 29.65 3.04
CA PHE A 6 -23.65 28.34 2.92
C PHE A 6 -24.75 27.28 2.72
N GLY A 7 -24.65 26.55 1.62
CA GLY A 7 -25.62 25.56 1.23
C GLY A 7 -25.92 24.54 2.32
N ARG A 8 -27.11 23.98 2.23
CA ARG A 8 -27.66 22.96 3.16
C ARG A 8 -26.63 21.90 3.43
N HIS A 9 -26.32 21.66 4.70
CA HIS A 9 -25.55 20.48 5.12
C HIS A 9 -26.19 19.25 4.49
N ARG A 10 -25.48 18.58 3.57
CA ARG A 10 -25.86 17.23 3.15
C ARG A 10 -25.87 16.39 4.42
N LYS A 11 -27.01 15.84 4.80
CA LYS A 11 -27.07 14.79 5.80
C LYS A 11 -26.10 13.70 5.33
N ILE A 12 -25.03 13.53 6.06
CA ILE A 12 -24.17 12.35 5.90
C ILE A 12 -25.05 11.19 6.34
N MET A 13 -25.51 10.41 5.37
CA MET A 13 -26.26 9.20 5.67
C MET A 13 -25.37 8.30 6.52
N PRO A 14 -25.89 7.74 7.63
CA PRO A 14 -25.12 6.77 8.40
C PRO A 14 -24.72 5.62 7.48
N PHE A 15 -23.44 5.27 7.51
CA PHE A 15 -22.88 4.26 6.64
C PHE A 15 -23.22 2.88 7.24
N GLU A 16 -24.06 2.12 6.57
CA GLU A 16 -24.37 0.74 6.93
C GLU A 16 -23.13 -0.13 6.69
N PRO A 17 -22.62 -0.87 7.69
CA PRO A 17 -21.39 -1.67 7.55
C PRO A 17 -21.40 -2.63 6.34
N GLY A 18 -22.54 -3.24 6.02
CA GLY A 18 -22.67 -4.11 4.84
C GLY A 18 -22.58 -3.38 3.49
N SER A 19 -22.80 -2.05 3.46
CA SER A 19 -22.68 -1.27 2.22
C SER A 19 -21.22 -0.97 1.85
N VAL A 20 -20.29 -1.01 2.82
CA VAL A 20 -18.85 -0.86 2.56
C VAL A 20 -18.31 -2.04 1.77
N GLU A 21 -18.64 -3.25 2.22
CA GLU A 21 -18.22 -4.49 1.56
C GLU A 21 -18.73 -4.55 0.12
N ALA A 22 -20.02 -4.24 -0.08
CA ALA A 22 -20.64 -4.22 -1.41
C ALA A 22 -20.01 -3.15 -2.32
N LEU A 23 -19.68 -1.96 -1.78
CA LEU A 23 -18.99 -0.91 -2.53
C LEU A 23 -17.55 -1.28 -2.86
N ARG A 24 -16.86 -1.97 -1.97
CA ARG A 24 -15.50 -2.49 -2.21
C ARG A 24 -15.51 -3.52 -3.33
N GLU A 25 -16.44 -4.47 -3.30
CA GLU A 25 -16.57 -5.51 -4.32
C GLU A 25 -16.90 -4.89 -5.69
N ALA A 26 -17.90 -4.02 -5.75
CA ALA A 26 -18.25 -3.29 -6.97
C ALA A 26 -17.07 -2.42 -7.50
N SER A 27 -16.27 -1.84 -6.61
CA SER A 27 -15.06 -1.11 -6.99
C SER A 27 -13.99 -2.03 -7.54
N ARG A 28 -13.78 -3.21 -6.94
CA ARG A 28 -12.84 -4.23 -7.42
C ARG A 28 -13.21 -4.75 -8.80
N GLU A 29 -14.48 -5.13 -8.99
CA GLU A 29 -14.98 -5.60 -10.29
C GLU A 29 -14.80 -4.53 -11.38
N LYS A 30 -15.17 -3.28 -11.06
CA LYS A 30 -15.03 -2.16 -11.98
C LYS A 30 -13.56 -1.85 -12.28
N ALA A 31 -12.70 -1.90 -11.28
CA ALA A 31 -11.28 -1.69 -11.44
C ALA A 31 -10.62 -2.82 -12.23
N ALA A 32 -10.99 -4.07 -11.99
CA ALA A 32 -10.52 -5.22 -12.77
C ALA A 32 -10.90 -5.08 -14.25
N ALA A 33 -12.13 -4.65 -14.55
CA ALA A 33 -12.58 -4.39 -15.92
C ALA A 33 -11.83 -3.25 -16.60
N LEU A 34 -11.50 -2.18 -15.85
CA LEU A 34 -10.77 -1.02 -16.37
C LEU A 34 -9.26 -1.28 -16.50
N ASN A 35 -8.69 -2.08 -15.59
CA ASN A 35 -7.25 -2.25 -15.47
C ASN A 35 -6.69 -3.42 -16.29
N GLN A 36 -7.51 -4.18 -16.99
CA GLN A 36 -7.04 -5.25 -17.87
C GLN A 36 -6.00 -4.79 -18.91
N HIS A 37 -5.93 -3.48 -19.17
CA HIS A 37 -5.04 -2.88 -20.16
C HIS A 37 -3.96 -1.96 -19.57
N VAL A 38 -3.92 -1.75 -18.27
CA VAL A 38 -3.09 -0.70 -17.64
C VAL A 38 -2.02 -1.25 -16.69
N LEU A 39 -2.20 -2.45 -16.15
CA LEU A 39 -1.23 -3.08 -15.25
C LEU A 39 -0.28 -3.97 -16.05
N GLY A 40 0.93 -3.48 -16.25
CA GLY A 40 1.97 -4.15 -17.01
C GLY A 40 2.32 -3.42 -18.30
N TYR A 41 3.04 -4.09 -19.16
CA TYR A 41 3.52 -3.49 -20.40
C TYR A 41 2.44 -3.43 -21.50
N GLY A 42 1.43 -4.27 -21.43
CA GLY A 42 0.36 -4.40 -22.41
C GLY A 42 0.80 -5.04 -23.73
N ALA A 43 -0.17 -5.54 -24.46
CA ALA A 43 0.05 -6.31 -25.68
C ALA A 43 0.83 -5.55 -26.78
N ILE A 44 0.71 -4.22 -26.84
CA ILE A 44 1.41 -3.39 -27.84
C ILE A 44 2.92 -3.44 -27.60
N VAL A 45 3.35 -3.21 -26.35
CA VAL A 45 4.78 -3.22 -25.99
C VAL A 45 5.36 -4.62 -26.08
N GLU A 46 4.61 -5.64 -25.70
CA GLU A 46 5.02 -7.04 -25.87
C GLU A 46 5.24 -7.41 -27.33
N ALA A 47 4.37 -6.96 -28.23
CA ALA A 47 4.51 -7.16 -29.66
C ALA A 47 5.73 -6.41 -30.23
N GLU A 48 5.99 -5.19 -29.78
CA GLU A 48 7.18 -4.43 -30.18
C GLU A 48 8.47 -5.11 -29.74
N TRP A 49 8.54 -5.60 -28.49
CA TRP A 49 9.69 -6.34 -27.99
C TRP A 49 9.91 -7.65 -28.76
N ALA A 50 8.85 -8.40 -28.98
CA ALA A 50 8.92 -9.63 -29.78
C ALA A 50 9.42 -9.34 -31.19
N GLY A 51 8.92 -8.28 -31.84
CA GLY A 51 9.38 -7.83 -33.15
C GLY A 51 10.85 -7.39 -33.18
N ALA A 52 11.35 -6.85 -32.07
CA ALA A 52 12.74 -6.45 -31.87
C ALA A 52 13.66 -7.60 -31.38
N GLY A 53 13.13 -8.80 -31.18
CA GLY A 53 13.86 -9.92 -30.58
C GLY A 53 14.26 -9.75 -29.14
N ILE A 54 13.55 -8.86 -28.41
CA ILE A 54 13.77 -8.60 -26.98
C ILE A 54 12.82 -9.48 -26.16
N ALA A 55 13.36 -10.27 -25.25
CA ALA A 55 12.55 -11.03 -24.31
C ALA A 55 11.91 -10.11 -23.26
N ALA A 56 10.64 -10.35 -22.93
CA ALA A 56 9.99 -9.66 -21.81
C ALA A 56 10.73 -9.96 -20.49
N PRO A 57 10.86 -8.97 -19.59
CA PRO A 57 11.50 -9.19 -18.31
C PRO A 57 10.67 -10.14 -17.43
N ASP A 58 11.36 -11.04 -16.73
CA ASP A 58 10.74 -11.90 -15.72
C ASP A 58 10.44 -11.09 -14.45
N LEU A 59 9.26 -10.46 -14.41
CA LEU A 59 8.83 -9.63 -13.27
C LEU A 59 8.66 -10.43 -11.98
N PRO A 60 8.09 -11.65 -11.98
CA PRO A 60 8.03 -12.48 -10.77
C PRO A 60 9.42 -12.76 -10.18
N ALA A 61 10.38 -13.15 -11.00
CA ALA A 61 11.75 -13.38 -10.53
C ALA A 61 12.40 -12.09 -9.99
N MET A 62 12.19 -10.96 -10.67
CA MET A 62 12.70 -9.66 -10.22
C MET A 62 12.10 -9.25 -8.86
N ARG A 63 10.79 -9.39 -8.69
CA ARG A 63 10.10 -9.06 -7.42
C ARG A 63 10.60 -9.91 -6.28
N LYS A 64 10.69 -11.21 -6.48
CA LYS A 64 11.24 -12.16 -5.52
C LYS A 64 12.68 -11.80 -5.12
N TYR A 65 13.55 -11.57 -6.10
CA TYR A 65 14.94 -11.19 -5.88
C TYR A 65 15.08 -9.91 -5.03
N ARG A 66 14.29 -8.88 -5.32
CA ARG A 66 14.29 -7.62 -4.55
C ARG A 66 13.87 -7.84 -3.11
N LEU A 67 12.80 -8.59 -2.88
CA LEU A 67 12.30 -8.91 -1.55
C LEU A 67 13.32 -9.74 -0.75
N GLU A 68 13.94 -10.74 -1.38
CA GLU A 68 14.98 -11.55 -0.74
C GLU A 68 16.21 -10.71 -0.34
N ARG A 69 16.60 -9.73 -1.14
CA ARG A 69 17.68 -8.78 -0.77
C ARG A 69 17.32 -7.95 0.45
N ILE A 70 16.10 -7.42 0.52
CA ILE A 70 15.63 -6.70 1.72
C ILE A 70 15.71 -7.61 2.94
N ARG A 71 15.14 -8.80 2.86
CA ARG A 71 15.13 -9.77 3.97
C ARG A 71 16.53 -10.18 4.40
N ALA A 72 17.44 -10.40 3.47
CA ALA A 72 18.84 -10.72 3.78
C ALA A 72 19.49 -9.57 4.56
N GLU A 73 19.24 -8.32 4.20
CA GLU A 73 19.79 -7.16 4.89
C GLU A 73 19.16 -6.97 6.28
N LEU A 74 17.86 -7.17 6.42
CA LEU A 74 17.18 -7.14 7.71
C LEU A 74 17.71 -8.23 8.66
N LYS A 75 17.90 -9.44 8.15
CA LYS A 75 18.47 -10.56 8.91
C LYS A 75 19.91 -10.27 9.35
N ARG A 76 20.74 -9.75 8.44
CA ARG A 76 22.14 -9.38 8.73
C ARG A 76 22.25 -8.35 9.85
N ARG A 77 21.27 -7.44 9.96
CA ARG A 77 21.22 -6.35 10.95
C ARG A 77 20.41 -6.69 12.20
N ASP A 78 19.88 -7.89 12.29
CA ASP A 78 19.03 -8.33 13.40
C ASP A 78 17.80 -7.45 13.60
N TYR A 79 16.99 -7.25 12.52
CA TYR A 79 15.70 -6.60 12.56
C TYR A 79 14.57 -7.61 12.41
N ALA A 80 13.43 -7.38 13.10
CA ALA A 80 12.20 -8.16 12.94
C ALA A 80 11.52 -7.88 11.59
N GLY A 81 11.72 -6.69 11.05
CA GLY A 81 11.16 -6.24 9.79
C GLY A 81 11.52 -4.80 9.47
N ALA A 82 11.00 -4.30 8.37
CA ALA A 82 11.10 -2.89 7.96
C ALA A 82 9.72 -2.27 7.76
N LEU A 83 9.59 -1.01 8.15
CA LEU A 83 8.45 -0.16 7.86
C LEU A 83 8.88 0.89 6.84
N LEU A 84 8.31 0.81 5.65
CA LEU A 84 8.69 1.64 4.51
C LEU A 84 7.61 2.68 4.23
N TYR A 85 8.00 3.93 4.10
CA TYR A 85 7.16 5.07 3.74
C TYR A 85 7.55 5.70 2.41
N ASP A 86 8.83 5.64 2.06
CA ASP A 86 9.31 6.16 0.79
C ASP A 86 8.66 5.39 -0.37
N PRO A 87 7.99 6.08 -1.33
CA PRO A 87 7.31 5.41 -2.43
C PRO A 87 8.25 4.61 -3.34
N VAL A 88 9.53 5.00 -3.44
CA VAL A 88 10.53 4.26 -4.22
C VAL A 88 10.91 2.97 -3.49
N ASN A 89 11.07 3.02 -2.17
CA ASN A 89 11.35 1.84 -1.35
C ASN A 89 10.16 0.88 -1.31
N ILE A 90 8.92 1.41 -1.19
CA ILE A 90 7.71 0.59 -1.30
C ILE A 90 7.65 -0.09 -2.67
N ARG A 91 7.90 0.64 -3.75
CA ARG A 91 7.94 0.07 -5.10
C ARG A 91 9.05 -0.96 -5.24
N TYR A 92 10.22 -0.72 -4.67
CA TYR A 92 11.31 -1.69 -4.71
C TYR A 92 10.92 -3.01 -4.04
N ALA A 93 10.26 -2.93 -2.86
CA ALA A 93 9.85 -4.08 -2.09
C ALA A 93 8.68 -4.86 -2.71
N THR A 94 7.73 -4.16 -3.34
CA THR A 94 6.42 -4.73 -3.72
C THR A 94 6.13 -4.68 -5.21
N ASP A 95 6.83 -3.83 -5.98
CA ASP A 95 6.49 -3.44 -7.35
C ASP A 95 5.09 -2.78 -7.49
N SER A 96 4.53 -2.32 -6.38
CA SER A 96 3.25 -1.63 -6.33
C SER A 96 3.45 -0.11 -6.31
N THR A 97 2.64 0.59 -7.08
CA THR A 97 2.65 2.06 -7.16
C THR A 97 1.24 2.61 -6.96
N ASN A 98 1.12 3.72 -6.24
CA ASN A 98 -0.12 4.45 -6.10
C ASN A 98 0.19 5.92 -5.80
N MET A 99 -0.26 6.84 -6.65
CA MET A 99 -0.15 8.30 -6.47
C MET A 99 1.23 8.76 -5.94
N GLN A 100 2.32 8.34 -6.58
CA GLN A 100 3.70 8.55 -6.10
C GLN A 100 4.03 9.99 -5.64
N PRO A 101 3.71 11.05 -6.41
CA PRO A 101 3.99 12.42 -5.97
C PRO A 101 3.23 12.80 -4.69
N TRP A 102 2.00 12.30 -4.53
CA TRP A 102 1.19 12.53 -3.35
C TRP A 102 1.72 11.77 -2.14
N VAL A 103 2.12 10.51 -2.32
CA VAL A 103 2.68 9.67 -1.26
C VAL A 103 3.97 10.25 -0.70
N ALA A 104 4.82 10.85 -1.53
CA ALA A 104 6.05 11.50 -1.08
C ALA A 104 5.81 12.67 -0.11
N HIS A 105 4.64 13.30 -0.18
CA HIS A 105 4.25 14.41 0.71
C HIS A 105 3.25 14.02 1.80
N ASN A 106 2.75 12.80 1.75
CA ASN A 106 1.67 12.33 2.62
C ASN A 106 1.91 10.89 3.08
N PRO A 107 2.53 10.69 4.25
CA PRO A 107 2.95 9.37 4.72
C PRO A 107 1.77 8.51 5.22
N THR A 108 0.68 8.45 4.48
CA THR A 108 -0.45 7.56 4.78
C THR A 108 -0.18 6.15 4.27
N ARG A 109 0.27 6.03 3.01
CA ARG A 109 0.62 4.75 2.41
C ARG A 109 1.96 4.27 2.95
N HIS A 110 2.02 3.02 3.40
CA HIS A 110 3.24 2.42 3.92
C HIS A 110 3.24 0.90 3.73
N CYS A 111 4.40 0.28 3.90
CA CYS A 111 4.54 -1.15 3.75
C CYS A 111 5.35 -1.72 4.92
N PHE A 112 4.85 -2.79 5.54
CA PHE A 112 5.62 -3.59 6.49
C PHE A 112 6.16 -4.83 5.78
N VAL A 113 7.48 -5.00 5.83
CA VAL A 113 8.17 -6.19 5.32
C VAL A 113 8.73 -6.96 6.51
N ALA A 114 8.16 -8.10 6.85
CA ALA A 114 8.73 -8.97 7.87
C ALA A 114 10.04 -9.60 7.37
N THR A 115 11.01 -9.75 8.26
CA THR A 115 12.26 -10.46 7.95
C THR A 115 11.97 -11.92 7.61
N GLU A 116 11.10 -12.54 8.40
CA GLU A 116 10.54 -13.87 8.16
C GLU A 116 9.02 -13.77 8.36
N GLY A 117 8.25 -13.81 7.27
CA GLY A 117 6.80 -13.63 7.35
C GLY A 117 6.24 -12.76 6.22
N PRO A 118 5.10 -12.10 6.44
CA PRO A 118 4.38 -11.44 5.38
C PRO A 118 4.97 -10.09 4.96
N VAL A 119 4.63 -9.70 3.75
CA VAL A 119 4.67 -8.34 3.24
C VAL A 119 3.26 -7.78 3.32
N VAL A 120 3.06 -6.78 4.17
CA VAL A 120 1.75 -6.16 4.38
C VAL A 120 1.79 -4.72 3.86
N LEU A 121 1.03 -4.45 2.82
CA LEU A 121 0.90 -3.12 2.24
C LEU A 121 -0.33 -2.42 2.84
N PHE A 122 -0.13 -1.22 3.35
CA PHE A 122 -1.20 -0.35 3.79
C PHE A 122 -1.44 0.72 2.73
N ASP A 123 -2.58 0.63 2.05
CA ASP A 123 -2.91 1.51 0.95
C ASP A 123 -4.13 2.39 1.26
N TYR A 124 -4.40 3.36 0.41
CA TYR A 124 -5.58 4.19 0.53
C TYR A 124 -6.84 3.35 0.41
N PHE A 125 -7.88 3.76 1.10
CA PHE A 125 -9.19 3.10 1.03
C PHE A 125 -9.67 2.96 -0.42
N SER A 126 -10.14 1.79 -0.77
CA SER A 126 -10.57 1.41 -2.13
C SER A 126 -9.46 1.39 -3.21
N CYS A 127 -8.19 1.42 -2.81
CA CYS A 127 -7.05 1.29 -3.72
C CYS A 127 -6.33 -0.06 -3.58
N GLU A 128 -6.85 -0.97 -2.76
CA GLU A 128 -6.22 -2.25 -2.45
C GLU A 128 -5.97 -3.11 -3.70
N HIS A 129 -6.88 -3.03 -4.67
CA HIS A 129 -6.81 -3.75 -5.95
C HIS A 129 -5.62 -3.36 -6.83
N LEU A 130 -5.03 -2.18 -6.62
CA LEU A 130 -3.88 -1.72 -7.41
C LEU A 130 -2.62 -2.55 -7.18
N SER A 131 -2.59 -3.39 -6.16
CA SER A 131 -1.46 -4.24 -5.80
C SER A 131 -1.69 -5.73 -6.09
N ASP A 132 -2.84 -6.12 -6.64
CA ASP A 132 -3.20 -7.52 -6.90
C ASP A 132 -2.22 -8.22 -7.86
N HIS A 133 -1.56 -7.45 -8.75
CA HIS A 133 -0.54 -7.94 -9.68
C HIS A 133 0.82 -8.22 -9.01
N ALA A 134 1.02 -7.77 -7.78
CA ALA A 134 2.36 -7.69 -7.21
C ALA A 134 2.96 -9.05 -6.79
N GLY A 135 2.15 -10.07 -6.53
CA GLY A 135 2.57 -11.45 -6.26
C GLY A 135 3.49 -11.69 -5.05
N VAL A 136 4.12 -10.63 -4.54
CA VAL A 136 4.99 -10.65 -3.34
C VAL A 136 4.35 -9.93 -2.15
N VAL A 137 3.16 -9.37 -2.34
CA VAL A 137 2.36 -8.75 -1.28
C VAL A 137 1.40 -9.81 -0.76
N ASP A 138 1.54 -10.17 0.50
CA ASP A 138 0.71 -11.20 1.12
C ASP A 138 -0.65 -10.65 1.56
N GLU A 139 -0.70 -9.37 1.95
CA GLU A 139 -1.91 -8.74 2.43
C GLU A 139 -1.91 -7.23 2.12
N VAL A 140 -3.07 -6.72 1.72
CA VAL A 140 -3.29 -5.27 1.59
C VAL A 140 -4.34 -4.83 2.60
N ARG A 141 -3.99 -3.85 3.42
CA ARG A 141 -4.86 -3.27 4.46
C ARG A 141 -5.16 -1.81 4.16
N PRO A 142 -6.35 -1.30 4.54
CA PRO A 142 -6.59 0.13 4.50
C PRO A 142 -5.65 0.87 5.46
N ALA A 143 -4.95 1.87 4.96
CA ALA A 143 -4.06 2.69 5.76
C ALA A 143 -4.85 3.59 6.72
N VAL A 144 -4.27 3.81 7.91
CA VAL A 144 -4.80 4.79 8.86
C VAL A 144 -4.12 6.13 8.58
N SER A 145 -4.88 7.08 8.03
CA SER A 145 -4.39 8.46 7.91
C SER A 145 -4.46 9.15 9.26
N TRP A 146 -3.28 9.45 9.83
CA TRP A 146 -3.14 10.12 11.12
C TRP A 146 -2.68 11.57 11.01
N MET A 147 -2.48 12.08 9.79
CA MET A 147 -2.14 13.49 9.58
C MET A 147 -3.26 14.41 10.10
N TYR A 148 -2.87 15.49 10.73
CA TYR A 148 -3.80 16.46 11.30
C TYR A 148 -4.81 16.98 10.27
N LEU A 149 -4.38 17.23 9.04
CA LEU A 149 -5.24 17.68 7.93
C LEU A 149 -6.48 16.79 7.70
N TYR A 150 -6.35 15.46 7.92
CA TYR A 150 -7.43 14.49 7.73
C TYR A 150 -8.03 13.99 9.04
N SER A 151 -7.42 14.33 10.17
CA SER A 151 -7.76 13.72 11.45
C SER A 151 -8.23 14.72 12.47
N GLY A 152 -7.76 15.98 12.41
CA GLY A 152 -8.09 17.02 13.37
C GLY A 152 -7.84 16.54 14.80
N GLU A 153 -8.82 16.70 15.65
CA GLU A 153 -8.79 16.28 17.06
C GLU A 153 -8.65 14.76 17.26
N LEU A 154 -8.89 13.97 16.20
CA LEU A 154 -8.77 12.52 16.26
C LEU A 154 -7.34 12.02 15.98
N THR A 155 -6.38 12.92 15.74
CA THR A 155 -5.00 12.57 15.39
C THR A 155 -4.39 11.59 16.38
N ASP A 156 -4.42 11.86 17.66
CA ASP A 156 -3.83 10.99 18.68
C ASP A 156 -4.46 9.59 18.71
N ARG A 157 -5.77 9.51 18.56
CA ARG A 157 -6.47 8.23 18.50
C ARG A 157 -6.06 7.42 17.27
N LYS A 158 -5.89 8.07 16.13
CA LYS A 158 -5.48 7.43 14.89
C LYS A 158 -4.01 7.00 14.92
N VAL A 159 -3.12 7.81 15.47
CA VAL A 159 -1.72 7.45 15.71
C VAL A 159 -1.61 6.20 16.57
N ARG A 160 -2.35 6.13 17.69
CA ARG A 160 -2.36 4.93 18.55
C ARG A 160 -2.89 3.70 17.81
N ARG A 161 -3.93 3.84 16.99
CA ARG A 161 -4.46 2.75 16.18
C ARG A 161 -3.45 2.27 15.14
N TRP A 162 -2.79 3.20 14.46
CA TRP A 162 -1.71 2.89 13.53
C TRP A 162 -0.57 2.15 14.24
N ALA A 163 -0.08 2.69 15.35
CA ALA A 163 1.02 2.10 16.11
C ALA A 163 0.68 0.69 16.64
N ALA A 164 -0.57 0.48 17.11
CA ALA A 164 -1.02 -0.84 17.54
C ALA A 164 -0.99 -1.85 16.39
N GLY A 165 -1.44 -1.48 15.19
CA GLY A 165 -1.39 -2.37 14.02
C GLY A 165 0.03 -2.78 13.62
N ILE A 166 1.00 -1.85 13.73
CA ILE A 166 2.42 -2.20 13.49
C ILE A 166 2.97 -3.07 14.62
N ALA A 167 2.66 -2.75 15.87
CA ALA A 167 3.10 -3.54 17.02
C ALA A 167 2.60 -4.99 16.96
N ASP A 168 1.35 -5.21 16.52
CA ASP A 168 0.77 -6.54 16.34
C ASP A 168 1.51 -7.34 15.25
N LEU A 169 1.88 -6.70 14.13
CA LEU A 169 2.67 -7.33 13.09
C LEU A 169 4.06 -7.74 13.59
N VAL A 170 4.72 -6.86 14.33
CA VAL A 170 6.03 -7.15 14.93
C VAL A 170 5.92 -8.26 15.97
N ALA A 171 4.89 -8.25 16.81
CA ALA A 171 4.67 -9.29 17.80
C ALA A 171 4.40 -10.67 17.16
N SER A 172 3.62 -10.69 16.08
CA SER A 172 3.23 -11.92 15.40
C SER A 172 4.35 -12.53 14.54
N HIS A 173 5.23 -11.71 14.00
CA HIS A 173 6.21 -12.13 12.98
C HIS A 173 7.67 -11.86 13.36
N GLY A 174 7.93 -11.20 14.47
CA GLY A 174 9.28 -10.84 14.89
C GLY A 174 10.07 -11.94 15.59
N GLY A 175 9.47 -13.11 15.88
CA GLY A 175 10.15 -14.20 16.59
C GLY A 175 10.71 -13.80 17.97
N GLY A 176 10.08 -12.81 18.64
CA GLY A 176 10.56 -12.22 19.89
C GLY A 176 11.43 -10.97 19.70
N ASN A 177 11.98 -10.73 18.52
CA ASN A 177 12.67 -9.49 18.17
C ASN A 177 11.66 -8.37 17.94
N ARG A 178 11.90 -7.20 18.51
CA ARG A 178 11.04 -6.02 18.39
C ARG A 178 11.71 -4.84 17.66
N ARG A 179 12.92 -5.05 17.18
CA ARG A 179 13.65 -4.03 16.43
C ARG A 179 13.16 -3.99 15.00
N ILE A 180 12.76 -2.84 14.53
CA ILE A 180 12.38 -2.61 13.13
C ILE A 180 13.26 -1.55 12.50
N ALA A 181 13.52 -1.69 11.20
CA ALA A 181 14.06 -0.62 10.39
C ALA A 181 12.93 0.30 9.93
N VAL A 182 13.22 1.57 9.80
CA VAL A 182 12.32 2.57 9.20
C VAL A 182 13.13 3.33 8.16
N ASP A 183 12.57 3.53 6.99
CA ASP A 183 13.19 4.39 6.00
C ASP A 183 12.98 5.87 6.33
N HIS A 184 13.81 6.69 5.73
CA HIS A 184 13.75 8.15 5.88
C HIS A 184 13.20 8.73 4.57
N ILE A 185 12.18 9.59 4.70
CA ILE A 185 11.60 10.36 3.60
C ILE A 185 12.25 11.74 3.58
#